data_b77d14a61700b20360d1da457255cb98
#
_entry.id   b77d14a61700b20360d1da457255cb98
#
_cell.length_a   1.000
_cell.length_b   1.000
_cell.length_c   1.000
_cell.angle_alpha   90.00
_cell.angle_beta   90.00
_cell.angle_gamma   90.00
#
_symmetry.space_group_name_H-M   'P 1'
#
loop_
_entity.id
_entity.type
_entity.pdbx_description
1 polymer ?
#
loop_
_entity_poly.entity_id
_entity_poly.type
_entity_poly.pdbx_seq_one_letter_code
_entity_poly.pdbx_strand_id
1 'polypeptide(L)'
;LLLPIIARDAEGVLAQIAAGLMPPQPVLDKLHDGLHAEPAVNIRDGGVIADGFDAELDELRSIQTHSADYLLAMEARERERTGITNLRVQYNKVHGFYIEITAGQLDKAPSDYQRRQTLKNAERFITPELKAFEDKALSAQDRALAREKWLYEQLIQSLQPHVNALQTLAHALATLDALCALAERSLTLNWCAPEFVKEPCIEISAGRHPVVQERLMETTGAAFIANNTQLSSKQRMQIITGPN
;
A
#
# COMPACT_ATOMS: atom_id res chain seq x y z
N LEU A 1 -0.02 -2.56 20.82
CA LEU A 1 0.96 -3.58 21.21
C LEU A 1 2.17 -3.01 21.93
N LEU A 2 2.78 -1.86 21.49
CA LEU A 2 3.99 -1.28 22.08
C LEU A 2 3.73 -0.56 23.42
N LEU A 3 2.62 0.15 23.54
CA LEU A 3 2.29 0.96 24.71
C LEU A 3 2.38 0.22 26.08
N PRO A 4 1.82 -1.00 26.25
CA PRO A 4 1.92 -1.70 27.51
C PRO A 4 3.34 -2.11 27.91
N ILE A 5 4.23 -2.24 26.91
CA ILE A 5 5.64 -2.61 27.15
C ILE A 5 6.42 -1.38 27.59
N ILE A 6 6.26 -0.27 26.89
CA ILE A 6 7.00 0.98 27.16
C ILE A 6 6.50 1.64 28.44
N ALA A 7 5.20 1.57 28.74
CA ALA A 7 4.60 2.23 29.91
C ALA A 7 4.92 1.53 31.26
N ARG A 8 5.50 0.32 31.27
CA ARG A 8 5.80 -0.41 32.50
C ARG A 8 6.85 0.30 33.37
N ASP A 9 7.87 0.87 32.73
CA ASP A 9 9.01 1.49 33.42
C ASP A 9 9.33 2.87 32.81
N ALA A 10 8.30 3.58 32.33
CA ALA A 10 8.48 4.81 31.59
C ALA A 10 8.82 5.99 32.49
N GLU A 11 10.09 6.31 32.56
CA GLU A 11 10.62 7.57 33.10
C GLU A 11 11.33 8.37 32.01
N GLY A 12 11.44 9.69 32.20
CA GLY A 12 12.20 10.55 31.31
C GLY A 12 11.72 10.49 29.84
N VAL A 13 12.62 10.13 28.93
CA VAL A 13 12.35 10.08 27.49
C VAL A 13 11.32 9.01 27.13
N LEU A 14 11.34 7.86 27.77
CA LEU A 14 10.37 6.79 27.49
C LEU A 14 8.95 7.20 27.90
N ALA A 15 8.78 7.97 28.97
CA ALA A 15 7.47 8.52 29.34
C ALA A 15 6.94 9.50 28.28
N GLN A 16 7.82 10.34 27.72
CA GLN A 16 7.45 11.27 26.64
C GLN A 16 7.05 10.52 25.35
N ILE A 17 7.81 9.47 24.99
CA ILE A 17 7.48 8.61 23.87
C ILE A 17 6.13 7.94 24.08
N ALA A 18 5.91 7.34 25.25
CA ALA A 18 4.64 6.67 25.57
C ALA A 18 3.44 7.61 25.46
N ALA A 19 3.58 8.85 25.94
CA ALA A 19 2.54 9.89 25.78
C ALA A 19 2.28 10.25 24.32
N GLY A 20 3.33 10.27 23.49
CA GLY A 20 3.22 10.58 22.05
C GLY A 20 2.69 9.42 21.19
N LEU A 21 2.69 8.19 21.71
CA LEU A 21 2.22 7.00 20.96
C LEU A 21 0.70 6.81 20.97
N MET A 22 -0.06 7.78 21.47
CA MET A 22 -1.53 7.73 21.50
C MET A 22 -2.09 8.26 20.18
N PRO A 23 -2.57 7.39 19.26
CA PRO A 23 -3.20 7.86 18.04
C PRO A 23 -4.55 8.51 18.37
N PRO A 24 -4.96 9.56 17.61
CA PRO A 24 -6.29 10.13 17.79
C PRO A 24 -7.36 9.12 17.37
N GLN A 25 -8.17 8.66 18.34
CA GLN A 25 -9.18 7.62 18.11
C GLN A 25 -10.13 7.93 16.93
N PRO A 26 -10.63 9.17 16.75
CA PRO A 26 -11.49 9.50 15.62
C PRO A 26 -10.83 9.28 14.25
N VAL A 27 -9.51 9.37 14.16
CA VAL A 27 -8.75 9.08 12.93
C VAL A 27 -8.68 7.59 12.69
N LEU A 28 -8.38 6.81 13.73
CA LEU A 28 -8.35 5.35 13.63
C LEU A 28 -9.69 4.80 13.15
N ASP A 29 -10.77 5.22 13.79
CA ASP A 29 -12.12 4.77 13.46
C ASP A 29 -12.46 5.08 11.99
N LYS A 30 -12.21 6.33 11.55
CA LYS A 30 -12.45 6.73 10.16
C LYS A 30 -11.62 5.95 9.15
N LEU A 31 -10.34 5.70 9.44
CA LEU A 31 -9.47 4.94 8.54
C LEU A 31 -9.87 3.46 8.50
N HIS A 32 -10.23 2.90 9.66
CA HIS A 32 -10.67 1.51 9.77
C HIS A 32 -11.98 1.27 9.02
N ASP A 33 -12.95 2.18 9.20
CA ASP A 33 -14.27 2.03 8.57
C ASP A 33 -14.26 2.43 7.09
N GLY A 34 -13.40 3.39 6.70
CA GLY A 34 -13.38 3.97 5.37
C GLY A 34 -12.50 3.25 4.36
N LEU A 35 -11.46 2.55 4.81
CA LEU A 35 -10.52 1.90 3.91
C LEU A 35 -10.75 0.39 3.84
N HIS A 36 -10.61 -0.16 2.63
CA HIS A 36 -10.57 -1.60 2.45
C HIS A 36 -9.41 -2.22 3.26
N ALA A 37 -9.57 -3.46 3.75
CA ALA A 37 -8.54 -4.13 4.55
C ALA A 37 -7.21 -4.28 3.78
N GLU A 38 -7.30 -4.52 2.48
CA GLU A 38 -6.17 -4.53 1.54
C GLU A 38 -6.48 -3.54 0.41
N PRO A 39 -6.20 -2.23 0.62
CA PRO A 39 -6.57 -1.21 -0.36
C PRO A 39 -5.71 -1.31 -1.60
N ALA A 40 -6.28 -1.03 -2.76
CA ALA A 40 -5.53 -0.93 -4.00
C ALA A 40 -4.43 0.15 -3.89
N VAL A 41 -3.27 -0.12 -4.48
CA VAL A 41 -2.13 0.80 -4.47
C VAL A 41 -2.45 2.12 -5.18
N ASN A 42 -3.37 2.07 -6.13
CA ASN A 42 -3.70 3.22 -6.97
C ASN A 42 -5.21 3.47 -6.95
N ILE A 43 -5.63 4.67 -6.54
CA ILE A 43 -7.06 5.06 -6.50
C ILE A 43 -7.75 4.96 -7.88
N ARG A 44 -6.98 5.00 -8.97
CA ARG A 44 -7.52 4.87 -10.34
C ARG A 44 -8.02 3.47 -10.66
N ASP A 45 -7.55 2.47 -9.91
CA ASP A 45 -7.92 1.08 -10.14
C ASP A 45 -9.20 0.70 -9.36
N GLY A 46 -9.65 1.55 -8.45
CA GLY A 46 -10.73 1.27 -7.52
C GLY A 46 -10.32 0.30 -6.41
N GLY A 47 -11.22 0.04 -5.44
CA GLY A 47 -10.96 -0.89 -4.35
C GLY A 47 -10.16 -0.32 -3.18
N VAL A 48 -10.18 1.00 -3.00
CA VAL A 48 -9.56 1.69 -1.86
C VAL A 48 -10.54 1.89 -0.71
N ILE A 49 -11.80 2.25 -1.02
CA ILE A 49 -12.85 2.47 -0.02
C ILE A 49 -13.51 1.13 0.34
N ALA A 50 -13.74 0.93 1.63
CA ALA A 50 -14.38 -0.28 2.17
C ALA A 50 -15.81 -0.45 1.65
N ASP A 51 -16.22 -1.71 1.51
CA ASP A 51 -17.62 -2.05 1.24
C ASP A 51 -18.49 -1.71 2.48
N GLY A 52 -19.67 -1.19 2.26
CA GLY A 52 -20.57 -0.72 3.32
C GLY A 52 -20.28 0.69 3.84
N PHE A 53 -19.21 1.33 3.38
CA PHE A 53 -18.90 2.70 3.78
C PHE A 53 -19.82 3.77 3.14
N ASP A 54 -20.20 3.55 1.87
CA ASP A 54 -21.07 4.47 1.13
C ASP A 54 -22.07 3.70 0.27
N ALA A 55 -23.36 3.88 0.57
CA ALA A 55 -24.45 3.15 -0.08
C ALA A 55 -24.52 3.38 -1.60
N GLU A 56 -24.18 4.58 -2.10
CA GLU A 56 -24.14 4.87 -3.54
C GLU A 56 -23.01 4.12 -4.22
N LEU A 57 -21.84 4.06 -3.60
CA LEU A 57 -20.69 3.30 -4.11
C LEU A 57 -21.02 1.81 -4.16
N ASP A 58 -21.63 1.28 -3.11
CA ASP A 58 -22.02 -0.13 -3.03
C ASP A 58 -23.04 -0.50 -4.11
N GLU A 59 -24.05 0.37 -4.35
CA GLU A 59 -25.00 0.17 -5.44
C GLU A 59 -24.30 0.12 -6.80
N LEU A 60 -23.41 1.07 -7.07
CA LEU A 60 -22.65 1.12 -8.33
C LEU A 60 -21.74 -0.12 -8.52
N ARG A 61 -21.09 -0.58 -7.45
CA ARG A 61 -20.28 -1.82 -7.47
C ARG A 61 -21.15 -3.06 -7.67
N SER A 62 -22.34 -3.07 -7.10
CA SER A 62 -23.28 -4.20 -7.26
C SER A 62 -23.68 -4.43 -8.72
N ILE A 63 -23.83 -3.36 -9.50
CA ILE A 63 -24.09 -3.44 -10.94
C ILE A 63 -22.97 -4.19 -11.67
N GLN A 64 -21.70 -3.96 -11.27
CA GLN A 64 -20.57 -4.67 -11.86
C GLN A 64 -20.52 -6.14 -11.45
N THR A 65 -20.74 -6.45 -10.19
CA THR A 65 -20.72 -7.82 -9.67
C THR A 65 -21.82 -8.67 -10.32
N HIS A 66 -23.03 -8.11 -10.46
CA HIS A 66 -24.14 -8.81 -11.13
C HIS A 66 -24.02 -8.87 -12.66
N SER A 67 -23.03 -8.18 -13.24
CA SER A 67 -22.80 -8.22 -14.69
C SER A 67 -22.43 -9.62 -15.18
N ALA A 68 -21.65 -10.38 -14.41
CA ALA A 68 -21.29 -11.76 -14.77
C ALA A 68 -22.52 -12.68 -14.80
N ASP A 69 -23.37 -12.59 -13.80
CA ASP A 69 -24.61 -13.38 -13.70
C ASP A 69 -25.58 -13.02 -14.84
N TYR A 70 -25.71 -11.73 -15.14
CA TYR A 70 -26.52 -11.25 -16.26
C TYR A 70 -26.04 -11.81 -17.60
N LEU A 71 -24.73 -11.79 -17.85
CA LEU A 71 -24.13 -12.34 -19.08
C LEU A 71 -24.36 -13.84 -19.22
N LEU A 72 -24.22 -14.60 -18.12
CA LEU A 72 -24.48 -16.04 -18.11
C LEU A 72 -25.97 -16.34 -18.37
N ALA A 73 -26.88 -15.60 -17.74
CA ALA A 73 -28.32 -15.75 -17.97
C ALA A 73 -28.71 -15.37 -19.42
N MET A 74 -28.11 -14.31 -19.96
CA MET A 74 -28.30 -13.92 -21.36
C MET A 74 -27.77 -14.98 -22.32
N GLU A 75 -26.58 -15.53 -22.06
CA GLU A 75 -26.00 -16.59 -22.86
C GLU A 75 -26.91 -17.82 -22.92
N ALA A 76 -27.41 -18.27 -21.76
CA ALA A 76 -28.33 -19.40 -21.68
C ALA A 76 -29.62 -19.15 -22.49
N ARG A 77 -30.24 -17.98 -22.30
CA ARG A 77 -31.46 -17.57 -23.00
C ARG A 77 -31.24 -17.49 -24.52
N GLU A 78 -30.12 -16.89 -24.95
CA GLU A 78 -29.83 -16.76 -26.39
C GLU A 78 -29.47 -18.10 -27.05
N ARG A 79 -28.80 -19.01 -26.35
CA ARG A 79 -28.59 -20.39 -26.82
C ARG A 79 -29.92 -21.13 -27.04
N GLU A 80 -30.85 -21.01 -26.10
CA GLU A 80 -32.18 -21.62 -26.21
C GLU A 80 -32.97 -21.01 -27.36
N ARG A 81 -32.99 -19.67 -27.48
CA ARG A 81 -33.72 -18.95 -28.52
C ARG A 81 -33.24 -19.28 -29.94
N THR A 82 -31.90 -19.34 -30.11
CA THR A 82 -31.28 -19.46 -31.44
C THR A 82 -30.95 -20.92 -31.84
N GLY A 83 -30.89 -21.84 -30.88
CA GLY A 83 -30.39 -23.19 -31.10
C GLY A 83 -28.90 -23.27 -31.40
N ILE A 84 -28.14 -22.19 -31.13
CA ILE A 84 -26.68 -22.14 -31.34
C ILE A 84 -25.97 -22.61 -30.07
N THR A 85 -25.50 -23.84 -30.05
CA THR A 85 -24.95 -24.47 -28.84
C THR A 85 -23.63 -23.89 -28.36
N ASN A 86 -22.86 -23.29 -29.27
CA ASN A 86 -21.53 -22.70 -28.99
C ASN A 86 -21.53 -21.18 -28.90
N LEU A 87 -22.70 -20.56 -28.86
CA LEU A 87 -22.85 -19.13 -28.60
C LEU A 87 -22.25 -18.79 -27.23
N ARG A 88 -21.47 -17.73 -27.17
CA ARG A 88 -20.93 -17.18 -25.91
C ARG A 88 -21.19 -15.68 -25.82
N VAL A 89 -21.53 -15.21 -24.62
CA VAL A 89 -21.63 -13.79 -24.31
C VAL A 89 -20.42 -13.41 -23.46
N GLN A 90 -19.60 -12.47 -23.94
CA GLN A 90 -18.31 -12.14 -23.35
C GLN A 90 -18.05 -10.64 -23.37
N TYR A 91 -17.06 -10.23 -22.58
CA TYR A 91 -16.54 -8.86 -22.50
C TYR A 91 -15.06 -8.81 -22.91
N ASN A 92 -14.71 -7.78 -23.65
CA ASN A 92 -13.31 -7.46 -23.98
C ASN A 92 -13.08 -5.94 -23.81
N LYS A 93 -11.97 -5.57 -23.17
CA LYS A 93 -11.64 -4.14 -22.90
C LYS A 93 -11.62 -3.25 -24.15
N VAL A 94 -11.27 -3.80 -25.32
CA VAL A 94 -11.18 -3.04 -26.58
C VAL A 94 -12.53 -2.97 -27.30
N HIS A 95 -13.30 -4.06 -27.25
CA HIS A 95 -14.51 -4.21 -28.06
C HIS A 95 -15.80 -4.19 -27.23
N GLY A 96 -15.73 -4.06 -25.89
CA GLY A 96 -16.89 -4.10 -25.00
C GLY A 96 -17.55 -5.47 -24.93
N PHE A 97 -18.84 -5.51 -24.71
CA PHE A 97 -19.65 -6.74 -24.65
C PHE A 97 -20.03 -7.23 -26.04
N TYR A 98 -19.99 -8.54 -26.26
CA TYR A 98 -20.33 -9.15 -27.54
C TYR A 98 -20.85 -10.58 -27.40
N ILE A 99 -21.62 -11.00 -28.40
CA ILE A 99 -22.04 -12.40 -28.59
C ILE A 99 -21.11 -12.99 -29.66
N GLU A 100 -20.42 -14.06 -29.35
CA GLU A 100 -19.52 -14.75 -30.28
C GLU A 100 -20.16 -16.02 -30.79
N ILE A 101 -20.19 -16.20 -32.12
CA ILE A 101 -20.71 -17.36 -32.84
C ILE A 101 -19.61 -17.87 -33.76
N THR A 102 -19.33 -19.16 -33.71
CA THR A 102 -18.34 -19.80 -34.59
C THR A 102 -18.84 -19.87 -36.03
N ALA A 103 -17.91 -19.86 -36.99
CA ALA A 103 -18.20 -19.84 -38.44
C ALA A 103 -19.19 -20.93 -38.89
N GLY A 104 -19.16 -22.11 -38.29
CA GLY A 104 -20.04 -23.22 -38.64
C GLY A 104 -21.50 -23.09 -38.21
N GLN A 105 -21.89 -22.06 -37.51
CA GLN A 105 -23.29 -21.80 -37.09
C GLN A 105 -23.77 -20.38 -37.37
N LEU A 106 -23.06 -19.65 -38.24
CA LEU A 106 -23.42 -18.27 -38.59
C LEU A 106 -24.74 -18.16 -39.36
N ASP A 107 -25.12 -19.21 -40.10
CA ASP A 107 -26.40 -19.31 -40.80
C ASP A 107 -27.63 -19.26 -39.88
N LYS A 108 -27.43 -19.59 -38.61
CA LYS A 108 -28.46 -19.53 -37.54
C LYS A 108 -28.51 -18.19 -36.83
N ALA A 109 -27.61 -17.27 -37.13
CA ALA A 109 -27.58 -15.98 -36.45
C ALA A 109 -28.86 -15.18 -36.80
N PRO A 110 -29.62 -14.73 -35.78
CA PRO A 110 -30.85 -13.97 -35.98
C PRO A 110 -30.61 -12.64 -36.68
N SER A 111 -31.63 -12.15 -37.36
CA SER A 111 -31.56 -10.86 -38.08
C SER A 111 -31.43 -9.63 -37.16
N ASP A 112 -31.77 -9.77 -35.92
CA ASP A 112 -31.63 -8.72 -34.87
C ASP A 112 -30.20 -8.59 -34.33
N TYR A 113 -29.29 -9.51 -34.71
CA TYR A 113 -27.89 -9.45 -34.36
C TYR A 113 -27.15 -8.50 -35.28
N GLN A 114 -26.59 -7.44 -34.71
CA GLN A 114 -25.75 -6.49 -35.45
C GLN A 114 -24.29 -6.95 -35.40
N ARG A 115 -23.67 -7.17 -36.57
CA ARG A 115 -22.26 -7.59 -36.64
C ARG A 115 -21.34 -6.49 -36.12
N ARG A 116 -20.49 -6.82 -35.16
CA ARG A 116 -19.50 -5.92 -34.55
C ARG A 116 -18.09 -6.19 -35.07
N GLN A 117 -17.73 -7.47 -35.27
CA GLN A 117 -16.39 -7.85 -35.71
C GLN A 117 -16.42 -9.22 -36.40
N THR A 118 -15.63 -9.36 -37.46
CA THR A 118 -15.38 -10.64 -38.14
C THR A 118 -13.99 -11.15 -37.75
N LEU A 119 -13.92 -12.39 -37.31
CA LEU A 119 -12.68 -13.11 -36.98
C LEU A 119 -12.48 -14.27 -37.95
N LYS A 120 -11.30 -14.90 -37.96
CA LYS A 120 -10.98 -16.02 -38.87
C LYS A 120 -11.96 -17.21 -38.73
N ASN A 121 -12.39 -17.53 -37.48
CA ASN A 121 -13.19 -18.71 -37.19
C ASN A 121 -14.51 -18.39 -36.45
N ALA A 122 -14.85 -17.13 -36.25
CA ALA A 122 -16.03 -16.69 -35.54
C ALA A 122 -16.45 -15.29 -35.99
N GLU A 123 -17.68 -14.91 -35.71
CA GLU A 123 -18.13 -13.52 -35.77
C GLU A 123 -18.67 -13.07 -34.41
N ARG A 124 -18.52 -11.77 -34.18
CA ARG A 124 -18.99 -11.10 -32.97
C ARG A 124 -20.14 -10.18 -33.30
N PHE A 125 -21.18 -10.27 -32.49
CA PHE A 125 -22.41 -9.53 -32.66
C PHE A 125 -22.76 -8.74 -31.39
N ILE A 126 -23.63 -7.77 -31.54
CA ILE A 126 -24.26 -7.04 -30.44
C ILE A 126 -25.77 -6.99 -30.72
N THR A 127 -26.55 -7.07 -29.65
CA THR A 127 -27.99 -6.81 -29.69
C THR A 127 -28.31 -5.48 -29.04
N PRO A 128 -29.48 -4.85 -29.33
CA PRO A 128 -29.91 -3.64 -28.64
C PRO A 128 -29.97 -3.80 -27.11
N GLU A 129 -30.38 -4.99 -26.63
CA GLU A 129 -30.41 -5.32 -25.21
C GLU A 129 -28.99 -5.35 -24.60
N LEU A 130 -28.04 -6.06 -25.25
CA LEU A 130 -26.66 -6.13 -24.79
C LEU A 130 -25.99 -4.75 -24.85
N LYS A 131 -26.34 -3.93 -25.82
CA LYS A 131 -25.86 -2.54 -25.92
C LYS A 131 -26.35 -1.67 -24.77
N ALA A 132 -27.64 -1.75 -24.46
CA ALA A 132 -28.21 -1.01 -23.33
C ALA A 132 -27.58 -1.45 -21.99
N PHE A 133 -27.32 -2.75 -21.84
CA PHE A 133 -26.58 -3.28 -20.69
C PHE A 133 -25.13 -2.76 -20.64
N GLU A 134 -24.41 -2.78 -21.79
CA GLU A 134 -23.05 -2.24 -21.91
C GLU A 134 -22.99 -0.79 -21.42
N ASP A 135 -23.88 0.06 -21.91
CA ASP A 135 -23.92 1.49 -21.57
C ASP A 135 -24.19 1.70 -20.08
N LYS A 136 -25.08 0.88 -19.48
CA LYS A 136 -25.37 0.92 -18.04
C LYS A 136 -24.17 0.46 -17.22
N ALA A 137 -23.53 -0.65 -17.58
CA ALA A 137 -22.42 -1.22 -16.84
C ALA A 137 -21.17 -0.32 -16.90
N LEU A 138 -20.83 0.23 -18.07
CA LEU A 138 -19.69 1.15 -18.23
C LEU A 138 -19.94 2.47 -17.50
N SER A 139 -21.16 3.02 -17.60
CA SER A 139 -21.54 4.23 -16.84
C SER A 139 -21.47 4.01 -15.33
N ALA A 140 -21.89 2.83 -14.83
CA ALA A 140 -21.80 2.51 -13.42
C ALA A 140 -20.34 2.39 -12.96
N GLN A 141 -19.46 1.84 -13.79
CA GLN A 141 -18.03 1.75 -13.51
C GLN A 141 -17.37 3.14 -13.38
N ASP A 142 -17.60 4.01 -14.35
CA ASP A 142 -17.04 5.37 -14.34
C ASP A 142 -17.56 6.16 -13.14
N ARG A 143 -18.83 6.03 -12.82
CA ARG A 143 -19.45 6.67 -11.66
C ARG A 143 -18.91 6.10 -10.34
N ALA A 144 -18.71 4.78 -10.24
CA ALA A 144 -18.13 4.15 -9.06
C ALA A 144 -16.70 4.67 -8.80
N LEU A 145 -15.86 4.74 -9.83
CA LEU A 145 -14.49 5.28 -9.71
C LEU A 145 -14.50 6.77 -9.32
N ALA A 146 -15.39 7.56 -9.91
CA ALA A 146 -15.53 8.98 -9.56
C ALA A 146 -16.00 9.16 -8.11
N ARG A 147 -16.99 8.35 -7.67
CA ARG A 147 -17.50 8.37 -6.29
C ARG A 147 -16.43 7.95 -5.30
N GLU A 148 -15.72 6.88 -5.58
CA GLU A 148 -14.63 6.37 -4.74
C GLU A 148 -13.51 7.40 -4.58
N LYS A 149 -13.13 8.06 -5.67
CA LYS A 149 -12.14 9.14 -5.63
C LYS A 149 -12.62 10.31 -4.76
N TRP A 150 -13.86 10.72 -4.90
CA TRP A 150 -14.46 11.77 -4.09
C TRP A 150 -14.46 11.39 -2.60
N LEU A 151 -14.88 10.17 -2.25
CA LEU A 151 -14.88 9.66 -0.86
C LEU A 151 -13.46 9.64 -0.28
N TYR A 152 -12.48 9.21 -1.06
CA TYR A 152 -11.08 9.23 -0.66
C TYR A 152 -10.59 10.65 -0.38
N GLU A 153 -10.92 11.62 -1.24
CA GLU A 153 -10.59 13.03 -1.02
C GLU A 153 -11.25 13.57 0.26
N GLN A 154 -12.52 13.21 0.53
CA GLN A 154 -13.20 13.57 1.78
C GLN A 154 -12.52 12.93 3.00
N LEU A 155 -12.10 11.66 2.90
CA LEU A 155 -11.36 10.99 3.95
C LEU A 155 -10.05 11.74 4.25
N ILE A 156 -9.24 12.06 3.25
CA ILE A 156 -8.00 12.84 3.40
C ILE A 156 -8.26 14.21 4.05
N GLN A 157 -9.29 14.94 3.58
CA GLN A 157 -9.66 16.22 4.17
C GLN A 157 -10.05 16.10 5.65
N SER A 158 -10.72 15.01 6.03
CA SER A 158 -11.11 14.77 7.42
C SER A 158 -9.94 14.52 8.37
N LEU A 159 -8.74 14.22 7.84
CA LEU A 159 -7.51 14.06 8.63
C LEU A 159 -6.83 15.39 8.94
N GLN A 160 -7.12 16.46 8.20
CA GLN A 160 -6.46 17.77 8.34
C GLN A 160 -6.48 18.33 9.78
N PRO A 161 -7.60 18.29 10.52
CA PRO A 161 -7.63 18.76 11.90
C PRO A 161 -6.73 17.98 12.86
N HIS A 162 -6.32 16.77 12.47
CA HIS A 162 -5.53 15.84 13.28
C HIS A 162 -4.06 15.77 12.90
N VAL A 163 -3.61 16.57 11.95
CA VAL A 163 -2.22 16.52 11.42
C VAL A 163 -1.19 16.70 12.54
N ASN A 164 -1.39 17.63 13.46
CA ASN A 164 -0.46 17.84 14.58
C ASN A 164 -0.35 16.60 15.49
N ALA A 165 -1.47 15.94 15.78
CA ALA A 165 -1.48 14.72 16.59
C ALA A 165 -0.80 13.55 15.85
N LEU A 166 -1.02 13.43 14.54
CA LEU A 166 -0.34 12.45 13.68
C LEU A 166 1.17 12.70 13.59
N GLN A 167 1.60 13.96 13.51
CA GLN A 167 3.02 14.32 13.55
C GLN A 167 3.66 13.98 14.90
N THR A 168 2.96 14.23 16.01
CA THR A 168 3.43 13.84 17.35
C THR A 168 3.61 12.33 17.44
N LEU A 169 2.64 11.56 16.96
CA LEU A 169 2.71 10.09 16.90
C LEU A 169 3.89 9.62 16.04
N ALA A 170 4.04 10.18 14.84
CA ALA A 170 5.14 9.84 13.92
C ALA A 170 6.51 10.15 14.55
N HIS A 171 6.65 11.28 15.24
CA HIS A 171 7.88 11.64 15.93
C HIS A 171 8.20 10.70 17.11
N ALA A 172 7.20 10.32 17.89
CA ALA A 172 7.35 9.35 18.96
C ALA A 172 7.79 7.97 18.43
N LEU A 173 7.17 7.50 17.34
CA LEU A 173 7.56 6.25 16.67
C LEU A 173 9.00 6.31 16.13
N ALA A 174 9.37 7.40 15.45
CA ALA A 174 10.72 7.57 14.91
C ALA A 174 11.79 7.61 16.01
N THR A 175 11.48 8.29 17.13
CA THR A 175 12.38 8.33 18.29
C THR A 175 12.53 6.95 18.91
N LEU A 176 11.45 6.21 19.08
CA LEU A 176 11.48 4.84 19.62
C LEU A 176 12.30 3.91 18.71
N ASP A 177 12.07 3.97 17.39
CA ASP A 177 12.79 3.18 16.40
C ASP A 177 14.31 3.43 16.46
N ALA A 178 14.71 4.71 16.50
CA ALA A 178 16.11 5.10 16.65
C ALA A 178 16.73 4.56 17.96
N LEU A 179 16.02 4.67 19.08
CA LEU A 179 16.50 4.15 20.37
C LEU A 179 16.60 2.63 20.36
N CYS A 180 15.65 1.92 19.77
CA CYS A 180 15.71 0.46 19.60
C CYS A 180 16.90 0.05 18.74
N ALA A 181 17.14 0.73 17.61
CA ALA A 181 18.27 0.46 16.75
C ALA A 181 19.62 0.69 17.46
N LEU A 182 19.73 1.80 18.22
CA LEU A 182 20.94 2.09 19.00
C LEU A 182 21.14 1.06 20.13
N ALA A 183 20.09 0.65 20.83
CA ALA A 183 20.15 -0.35 21.88
C ALA A 183 20.59 -1.71 21.33
N GLU A 184 19.97 -2.17 20.24
CA GLU A 184 20.38 -3.42 19.57
C GLU A 184 21.85 -3.40 19.15
N ARG A 185 22.27 -2.30 18.48
CA ARG A 185 23.66 -2.16 18.02
C ARG A 185 24.65 -2.05 19.17
N SER A 186 24.26 -1.39 20.27
CA SER A 186 25.10 -1.33 21.47
C SER A 186 25.37 -2.73 22.06
N LEU A 187 24.37 -3.59 22.05
CA LEU A 187 24.50 -4.97 22.53
C LEU A 187 25.31 -5.83 21.54
N THR A 188 24.96 -5.78 20.24
CA THR A 188 25.58 -6.67 19.24
C THR A 188 27.01 -6.27 18.89
N LEU A 189 27.33 -4.97 18.93
CA LEU A 189 28.67 -4.46 18.61
C LEU A 189 29.48 -4.08 19.85
N ASN A 190 28.97 -4.37 21.03
CA ASN A 190 29.62 -4.07 22.31
C ASN A 190 30.03 -2.60 22.41
N TRP A 191 29.10 -1.68 22.24
CA TRP A 191 29.29 -0.25 22.44
C TRP A 191 29.03 0.15 23.88
N CYS A 192 29.67 1.22 24.33
CA CYS A 192 29.40 1.85 25.61
C CYS A 192 28.75 3.22 25.43
N ALA A 193 27.98 3.66 26.42
CA ALA A 193 27.44 5.00 26.42
C ALA A 193 28.55 6.04 26.66
N PRO A 194 28.56 7.17 25.92
CA PRO A 194 29.52 8.25 26.19
C PRO A 194 29.16 8.98 27.49
N GLU A 195 30.18 9.39 28.22
CA GLU A 195 30.05 10.29 29.35
C GLU A 195 30.23 11.75 28.88
N PHE A 196 29.22 12.59 29.14
CA PHE A 196 29.30 14.02 28.81
C PHE A 196 29.81 14.81 30.00
N VAL A 197 30.94 15.53 29.79
CA VAL A 197 31.60 16.32 30.79
C VAL A 197 31.53 17.81 30.46
N LYS A 198 31.78 18.68 31.47
CA LYS A 198 31.71 20.15 31.26
C LYS A 198 32.97 20.71 30.64
N GLU A 199 34.11 20.05 30.84
CA GLU A 199 35.40 20.45 30.29
C GLU A 199 35.48 20.08 28.79
N PRO A 200 36.01 20.98 27.94
CA PRO A 200 36.19 20.67 26.52
C PRO A 200 37.28 19.60 26.35
N CYS A 201 36.85 18.37 26.19
CA CYS A 201 37.74 17.21 25.92
C CYS A 201 37.08 16.15 25.03
N ILE A 202 37.90 15.35 24.40
CA ILE A 202 37.53 14.07 23.77
C ILE A 202 38.52 13.04 24.28
N GLU A 203 38.04 12.08 25.04
CA GLU A 203 38.84 10.97 25.55
C GLU A 203 38.18 9.65 25.13
N ILE A 204 38.86 8.92 24.28
CA ILE A 204 38.39 7.65 23.75
C ILE A 204 39.48 6.60 24.03
N SER A 205 39.13 5.59 24.78
CA SER A 205 39.98 4.41 25.03
C SER A 205 39.50 3.27 24.12
N ALA A 206 40.44 2.66 23.42
CA ALA A 206 40.21 1.55 22.51
C ALA A 206 39.10 1.85 21.46
N GLY A 207 39.15 3.05 20.86
CA GLY A 207 38.18 3.48 19.86
C GLY A 207 38.20 2.59 18.60
N ARG A 208 37.01 2.26 18.12
CA ARG A 208 36.81 1.38 16.95
C ARG A 208 35.98 2.07 15.92
N HIS A 209 36.21 1.81 14.65
CA HIS A 209 35.39 2.28 13.56
C HIS A 209 34.37 1.19 13.19
N PRO A 210 33.07 1.34 13.47
CA PRO A 210 32.11 0.25 13.35
C PRO A 210 32.05 -0.35 11.94
N VAL A 211 31.99 0.50 10.90
CA VAL A 211 31.91 0.04 9.50
C VAL A 211 33.20 -0.69 9.06
N VAL A 212 34.38 -0.15 9.44
CA VAL A 212 35.64 -0.79 9.07
C VAL A 212 35.83 -2.09 9.83
N GLN A 213 35.45 -2.15 11.11
CA GLN A 213 35.51 -3.37 11.90
C GLN A 213 34.63 -4.47 11.29
N GLU A 214 33.40 -4.16 10.92
CA GLU A 214 32.48 -5.11 10.30
C GLU A 214 33.02 -5.62 8.97
N ARG A 215 33.49 -4.71 8.11
CA ARG A 215 34.11 -5.08 6.81
C ARG A 215 35.35 -5.95 6.94
N LEU A 216 36.23 -5.66 7.88
CA LEU A 216 37.42 -6.50 8.13
C LEU A 216 37.00 -7.89 8.56
N MET A 217 36.01 -8.00 9.45
CA MET A 217 35.55 -9.31 9.91
C MET A 217 34.91 -10.13 8.78
N GLU A 218 34.11 -9.49 7.94
CA GLU A 218 33.45 -10.15 6.79
C GLU A 218 34.42 -10.58 5.70
N THR A 219 35.41 -9.76 5.38
CA THR A 219 36.28 -9.99 4.22
C THR A 219 37.54 -10.81 4.54
N THR A 220 38.16 -10.59 5.71
CA THR A 220 39.43 -11.20 6.08
C THR A 220 39.40 -11.99 7.38
N GLY A 221 38.32 -11.87 8.17
CA GLY A 221 38.28 -12.41 9.53
C GLY A 221 39.23 -11.71 10.51
N ALA A 222 39.90 -10.63 10.12
CA ALA A 222 40.88 -9.93 10.95
C ALA A 222 40.17 -9.03 11.99
N ALA A 223 40.76 -8.96 13.19
CA ALA A 223 40.31 -8.06 14.23
C ALA A 223 40.68 -6.61 13.90
N PHE A 224 39.77 -5.65 14.19
CA PHE A 224 40.08 -4.24 14.10
C PHE A 224 41.07 -3.82 15.19
N ILE A 225 42.13 -3.11 14.85
CA ILE A 225 43.10 -2.58 15.81
C ILE A 225 42.54 -1.28 16.38
N ALA A 226 42.13 -1.30 17.66
CA ALA A 226 41.58 -0.16 18.35
C ALA A 226 42.63 0.93 18.62
N ASN A 227 42.23 2.20 18.58
CA ASN A 227 43.10 3.34 18.81
C ASN A 227 42.56 4.24 19.94
N ASN A 228 43.51 4.81 20.70
CA ASN A 228 43.15 5.81 21.70
C ASN A 228 43.18 7.21 21.09
N THR A 229 42.24 8.08 21.55
CA THR A 229 42.25 9.49 21.16
C THR A 229 42.09 10.33 22.42
N GLN A 230 42.98 11.31 22.57
CA GLN A 230 42.96 12.21 23.71
C GLN A 230 43.13 13.66 23.24
N LEU A 231 42.11 14.46 23.38
CA LEU A 231 42.10 15.90 23.14
C LEU A 231 41.62 16.62 24.38
N SER A 232 42.30 17.74 24.72
CA SER A 232 41.97 18.54 25.90
C SER A 232 42.29 20.02 25.65
N SER A 233 42.05 20.88 26.63
CA SER A 233 42.46 22.29 26.57
C SER A 233 43.98 22.48 26.40
N LYS A 234 44.79 21.49 26.83
CA LYS A 234 46.23 21.51 26.71
C LYS A 234 46.73 20.84 25.43
N GLN A 235 46.04 19.85 24.91
CA GLN A 235 46.36 19.11 23.69
C GLN A 235 45.22 19.22 22.70
N ARG A 236 45.28 20.23 21.82
CA ARG A 236 44.16 20.58 20.92
C ARG A 236 44.27 19.95 19.54
N MET A 237 45.38 19.27 19.26
CA MET A 237 45.67 18.68 17.96
C MET A 237 46.30 17.28 18.13
N GLN A 238 45.88 16.38 17.31
CA GLN A 238 46.49 15.07 17.14
C GLN A 238 46.81 14.87 15.66
N ILE A 239 48.02 14.50 15.34
CA ILE A 239 48.43 14.18 13.97
C ILE A 239 48.31 12.66 13.83
N ILE A 240 47.46 12.25 12.90
CA ILE A 240 47.20 10.84 12.60
C ILE A 240 47.87 10.54 11.27
N THR A 241 48.84 9.62 11.28
CA THR A 241 49.51 9.13 10.06
C THR A 241 49.06 7.71 9.82
N GLY A 242 48.70 7.39 8.59
CA GLY A 242 48.32 6.04 8.18
C GLY A 242 49.36 5.43 7.23
N PRO A 243 49.32 4.12 7.01
CA PRO A 243 50.03 3.53 5.90
C PRO A 243 49.51 4.12 4.60
N ASN A 244 50.39 4.57 3.75
CA ASN A 244 50.10 5.05 2.39
C ASN A 244 49.75 3.87 1.49
#